data_3fbdc16b8039dc5993d163b862a9e078
#
_entry.id   3fbdc16b8039dc5993d163b862a9e078
#
_cell.length_a   1.000
_cell.length_b   1.000
_cell.length_c   1.000
_cell.angle_alpha   90.00
_cell.angle_beta   90.00
_cell.angle_gamma   90.00
#
_symmetry.space_group_name_H-M   'P 1'
#
loop_
_entity.id
_entity.type
_entity.pdbx_description
1 polymer ?
#
loop_
_entity_poly.entity_id
_entity_poly.type
_entity_poly.pdbx_seq_one_letter_code
_entity_poly.pdbx_strand_id
1 'polypeptide(L)'
;MQMSEDIVFTVNTILEALTGVTHPQAALLVNEGAIDSRQVKSGGMFIALPGENVDGHEFVADAFKHGALCALIQKDIPLPFPVLDLRRRPVDPALPLPEPPFCLRVDDTLAALQKIAAFWRQQLDVRVIGITGSVGKSTTKELVAEVLSQRYPTVKNPGNLNNEIGLPLSLLQVKPGHSHAVLEMGFYVPGEIEFLCSIAKPQVGVVTNIGTVHAERAGTKEEIARGKSELVQSLPPAPDGVAILNYDDPYVLPMAQKTQAQIFTYGLDPRADLYADGIVGMGLEGIRLQLHYQNEVLYLRVPLIGKHSVHTVLRAVAVGLVENLTWQEIINGMQQSHMQLRLVVVKAESGALILDDTYNASPESTMAALNLLEDMEGHKIAILGDMLELGIYEQSGHEMVGSRAAQICDVLYTVGPRSLYIAQAARKSGMAGSQIHSFETTAQVIDAVQNQFTSGDIILIKGSHGMHMDQIVSAMERKND
;
A
#
# COMPACT_ATOMS: atom_id res chain seq x y z
N MET A 1 18.56 26.98 -23.14
CA MET A 1 17.41 26.32 -22.48
C MET A 1 16.39 26.03 -23.57
N GLN A 2 16.55 24.87 -24.25
CA GLN A 2 15.57 24.41 -25.22
C GLN A 2 14.31 24.05 -24.44
N MET A 3 13.19 24.67 -24.81
CA MET A 3 11.86 24.26 -24.32
C MET A 3 11.70 22.80 -24.74
N SER A 4 11.63 21.89 -23.77
CA SER A 4 11.19 20.51 -24.00
C SER A 4 9.81 20.61 -24.63
N GLU A 5 9.64 20.07 -25.85
CA GLU A 5 8.30 19.78 -26.38
C GLU A 5 7.52 19.10 -25.25
N ASP A 6 6.31 19.58 -24.97
CA ASP A 6 5.47 19.05 -23.90
C ASP A 6 5.23 17.55 -24.17
N ILE A 7 5.94 16.69 -23.42
CA ILE A 7 5.77 15.25 -23.50
C ILE A 7 4.34 14.93 -23.10
N VAL A 8 3.58 14.29 -23.98
CA VAL A 8 2.16 14.01 -23.77
C VAL A 8 1.89 12.54 -24.03
N PHE A 9 1.10 11.91 -23.17
CA PHE A 9 0.69 10.52 -23.35
C PHE A 9 -0.37 10.44 -24.46
N THR A 10 -0.03 9.81 -25.58
CA THR A 10 -0.85 9.74 -26.79
C THR A 10 -0.98 8.31 -27.30
N VAL A 11 -1.85 8.08 -28.27
CA VAL A 11 -1.91 6.81 -29.00
C VAL A 11 -0.57 6.50 -29.67
N ASN A 12 0.16 7.52 -30.15
CA ASN A 12 1.53 7.31 -30.68
C ASN A 12 2.46 6.72 -29.61
N THR A 13 2.41 7.21 -28.37
CA THR A 13 3.19 6.67 -27.26
C THR A 13 2.88 5.18 -27.02
N ILE A 14 1.59 4.80 -27.10
CA ILE A 14 1.14 3.42 -26.96
C ILE A 14 1.66 2.55 -28.11
N LEU A 15 1.51 3.01 -29.35
CA LEU A 15 1.97 2.28 -30.51
C LEU A 15 3.49 2.11 -30.55
N GLU A 16 4.23 3.17 -30.23
CA GLU A 16 5.68 3.12 -30.14
C GLU A 16 6.16 2.17 -29.05
N ALA A 17 5.54 2.20 -27.87
CA ALA A 17 5.81 1.25 -26.79
C ALA A 17 5.60 -0.20 -27.23
N LEU A 18 4.53 -0.50 -27.98
CA LEU A 18 4.17 -1.85 -28.34
C LEU A 18 4.91 -2.38 -29.56
N THR A 19 5.15 -1.52 -30.57
CA THR A 19 5.69 -1.93 -31.87
C THR A 19 7.16 -1.53 -32.07
N GLY A 20 7.67 -0.56 -31.34
CA GLY A 20 8.98 0.07 -31.55
C GLY A 20 9.00 1.06 -32.73
N VAL A 21 7.84 1.41 -33.28
CA VAL A 21 7.71 2.30 -34.44
C VAL A 21 6.87 3.51 -34.06
N THR A 22 7.36 4.71 -34.37
CA THR A 22 6.66 5.96 -34.18
C THR A 22 5.59 6.17 -35.23
N HIS A 23 4.40 6.58 -34.82
CA HIS A 23 3.25 6.90 -35.67
C HIS A 23 2.84 8.36 -35.50
N PRO A 24 3.50 9.33 -36.17
CA PRO A 24 3.29 10.77 -35.93
C PRO A 24 1.84 11.24 -36.12
N GLN A 25 1.07 10.55 -36.93
CA GLN A 25 -0.36 10.85 -37.13
C GLN A 25 -1.25 10.41 -35.96
N ALA A 26 -0.71 9.60 -35.04
CA ALA A 26 -1.43 9.07 -33.87
C ALA A 26 -1.35 10.01 -32.64
N ALA A 27 -1.49 11.31 -32.84
CA ALA A 27 -1.34 12.34 -31.80
C ALA A 27 -2.58 12.48 -30.88
N LEU A 28 -3.53 11.53 -30.91
CA LEU A 28 -4.70 11.54 -30.04
C LEU A 28 -4.28 11.39 -28.57
N LEU A 29 -4.72 12.32 -27.73
CA LEU A 29 -4.42 12.33 -26.30
C LEU A 29 -5.12 11.16 -25.59
N VAL A 30 -4.39 10.50 -24.70
CA VAL A 30 -4.91 9.48 -23.81
C VAL A 30 -4.78 9.96 -22.37
N ASN A 31 -5.92 10.13 -21.69
CA ASN A 31 -5.94 10.77 -20.38
C ASN A 31 -5.46 9.86 -19.25
N GLU A 32 -5.81 8.57 -19.33
CA GLU A 32 -5.49 7.55 -18.31
C GLU A 32 -5.70 6.12 -18.85
N GLY A 33 -5.21 5.13 -18.12
CA GLY A 33 -5.54 3.73 -18.32
C GLY A 33 -6.50 3.22 -17.23
N ALA A 34 -7.49 2.40 -17.60
CA ALA A 34 -8.43 1.76 -16.66
C ALA A 34 -8.71 0.31 -17.04
N ILE A 35 -8.93 -0.54 -16.02
CA ILE A 35 -9.33 -1.95 -16.15
C ILE A 35 -10.79 -2.19 -15.75
N ASP A 36 -11.43 -1.22 -15.09
CA ASP A 36 -12.85 -1.23 -14.76
C ASP A 36 -13.56 -0.25 -15.70
N SER A 37 -14.50 -0.75 -16.52
CA SER A 37 -15.23 0.05 -17.51
C SER A 37 -15.99 1.23 -16.90
N ARG A 38 -16.44 1.10 -15.64
CA ARG A 38 -17.17 2.13 -14.89
C ARG A 38 -16.28 3.29 -14.43
N GLN A 39 -14.97 3.07 -14.36
CA GLN A 39 -13.99 4.06 -13.92
C GLN A 39 -13.29 4.78 -15.08
N VAL A 40 -13.57 4.36 -16.31
CA VAL A 40 -13.01 5.00 -17.50
C VAL A 40 -13.49 6.44 -17.61
N LYS A 41 -12.55 7.37 -17.75
CA LYS A 41 -12.85 8.78 -18.06
C LYS A 41 -12.78 9.03 -19.56
N SER A 42 -13.48 10.08 -20.00
CA SER A 42 -13.48 10.49 -21.41
C SER A 42 -12.06 10.66 -21.94
N GLY A 43 -11.75 10.04 -23.08
CA GLY A 43 -10.43 10.02 -23.67
C GLY A 43 -9.45 9.02 -23.01
N GLY A 44 -9.91 8.15 -22.13
CA GLY A 44 -9.08 7.12 -21.50
C GLY A 44 -8.84 5.89 -22.39
N MET A 45 -7.90 5.04 -22.00
CA MET A 45 -7.63 3.72 -22.57
C MET A 45 -8.19 2.64 -21.66
N PHE A 46 -9.06 1.78 -22.18
CA PHE A 46 -9.53 0.61 -21.43
C PHE A 46 -8.62 -0.60 -21.69
N ILE A 47 -8.24 -1.31 -20.66
CA ILE A 47 -7.42 -2.53 -20.76
C ILE A 47 -8.29 -3.74 -20.40
N ALA A 48 -8.65 -4.53 -21.40
CA ALA A 48 -9.48 -5.71 -21.22
C ALA A 48 -8.63 -6.88 -20.72
N LEU A 49 -8.51 -7.02 -19.38
CA LEU A 49 -7.79 -8.14 -18.77
C LEU A 49 -8.70 -9.36 -18.64
N PRO A 50 -8.22 -10.57 -19.02
CA PRO A 50 -8.91 -11.80 -18.67
C PRO A 50 -8.79 -12.05 -17.16
N GLY A 51 -9.89 -12.26 -16.47
CA GLY A 51 -9.92 -12.60 -15.06
C GLY A 51 -10.47 -14.01 -14.83
N GLU A 52 -10.27 -14.54 -13.61
CA GLU A 52 -10.75 -15.89 -13.24
C GLU A 52 -12.28 -15.99 -13.23
N ASN A 53 -12.97 -14.95 -12.79
CA ASN A 53 -14.42 -14.93 -12.65
C ASN A 53 -15.11 -14.06 -13.70
N VAL A 54 -14.42 -13.07 -14.24
CA VAL A 54 -14.98 -12.06 -15.14
C VAL A 54 -13.93 -11.70 -16.19
N ASP A 55 -14.32 -11.73 -17.46
CA ASP A 55 -13.46 -11.35 -18.57
C ASP A 55 -13.68 -9.89 -18.98
N GLY A 56 -12.64 -9.08 -18.85
CA GLY A 56 -12.67 -7.64 -19.19
C GLY A 56 -13.09 -7.36 -20.63
N HIS A 57 -12.93 -8.32 -21.56
CA HIS A 57 -13.36 -8.17 -22.96
C HIS A 57 -14.87 -8.00 -23.13
N GLU A 58 -15.67 -8.50 -22.19
CA GLU A 58 -17.13 -8.34 -22.20
C GLU A 58 -17.57 -6.91 -21.95
N PHE A 59 -16.68 -6.08 -21.36
CA PHE A 59 -16.97 -4.69 -20.97
C PHE A 59 -16.40 -3.64 -21.92
N VAL A 60 -15.80 -4.04 -23.05
CA VAL A 60 -15.24 -3.08 -24.03
C VAL A 60 -16.31 -2.12 -24.55
N ALA A 61 -17.52 -2.61 -24.87
CA ALA A 61 -18.62 -1.77 -25.32
C ALA A 61 -19.08 -0.79 -24.23
N ASP A 62 -19.06 -1.21 -22.98
CA ASP A 62 -19.42 -0.38 -21.84
C ASP A 62 -18.35 0.69 -21.59
N ALA A 63 -17.06 0.35 -21.64
CA ALA A 63 -15.96 1.30 -21.57
C ALA A 63 -16.06 2.39 -22.66
N PHE A 64 -16.42 2.02 -23.87
CA PHE A 64 -16.63 2.97 -24.96
C PHE A 64 -17.84 3.89 -24.73
N LYS A 65 -18.92 3.39 -24.12
CA LYS A 65 -20.05 4.23 -23.70
C LYS A 65 -19.66 5.24 -22.63
N HIS A 66 -18.71 4.90 -21.74
CA HIS A 66 -18.15 5.82 -20.74
C HIS A 66 -17.11 6.76 -21.31
N GLY A 67 -16.77 6.66 -22.60
CA GLY A 67 -15.92 7.60 -23.32
C GLY A 67 -14.47 7.16 -23.47
N ALA A 68 -14.15 5.87 -23.35
CA ALA A 68 -12.83 5.37 -23.73
C ALA A 68 -12.53 5.72 -25.20
N LEU A 69 -11.31 6.22 -25.44
CA LEU A 69 -10.79 6.51 -26.76
C LEU A 69 -10.43 5.21 -27.50
N CYS A 70 -9.76 4.32 -26.81
CA CYS A 70 -9.35 3.03 -27.32
C CYS A 70 -9.39 1.94 -26.24
N ALA A 71 -9.36 0.68 -26.67
CA ALA A 71 -9.27 -0.47 -25.79
C ALA A 71 -8.16 -1.44 -26.22
N LEU A 72 -7.34 -1.91 -25.26
CA LEU A 72 -6.45 -3.05 -25.47
C LEU A 72 -7.25 -4.35 -25.37
N ILE A 73 -7.16 -5.20 -26.37
CA ILE A 73 -7.82 -6.52 -26.43
C ILE A 73 -6.81 -7.59 -26.85
N GLN A 74 -6.98 -8.84 -26.40
CA GLN A 74 -6.15 -9.97 -26.82
C GLN A 74 -6.92 -11.05 -27.58
N LYS A 75 -8.23 -10.93 -27.68
CA LYS A 75 -9.09 -11.83 -28.45
C LYS A 75 -10.10 -11.08 -29.32
N ASP A 76 -10.74 -11.78 -30.24
CA ASP A 76 -11.82 -11.20 -31.03
C ASP A 76 -13.03 -10.89 -30.15
N ILE A 77 -13.61 -9.72 -30.37
CA ILE A 77 -14.83 -9.30 -29.73
C ILE A 77 -15.92 -9.14 -30.78
N PRO A 78 -17.16 -9.64 -30.57
CA PRO A 78 -18.23 -9.56 -31.54
C PRO A 78 -18.90 -8.17 -31.53
N LEU A 79 -18.09 -7.11 -31.70
CA LEU A 79 -18.54 -5.71 -31.63
C LEU A 79 -18.14 -4.96 -32.91
N PRO A 80 -18.94 -3.99 -33.36
CA PRO A 80 -18.74 -3.27 -34.62
C PRO A 80 -17.68 -2.15 -34.50
N PHE A 81 -16.66 -2.31 -33.67
CA PHE A 81 -15.61 -1.33 -33.52
C PHE A 81 -14.40 -1.67 -34.39
N PRO A 82 -13.74 -0.67 -34.98
CA PRO A 82 -12.50 -0.89 -35.72
C PRO A 82 -11.42 -1.52 -34.86
N VAL A 83 -10.66 -2.45 -35.43
CA VAL A 83 -9.56 -3.15 -34.73
C VAL A 83 -8.27 -2.94 -35.49
N LEU A 84 -7.26 -2.34 -34.82
CA LEU A 84 -5.88 -2.32 -35.29
C LEU A 84 -5.13 -3.50 -34.68
N ASP A 85 -4.77 -4.48 -35.51
CA ASP A 85 -4.09 -5.70 -35.06
C ASP A 85 -2.56 -5.47 -35.01
N LEU A 86 -2.02 -5.30 -33.81
CA LEU A 86 -0.60 -5.04 -33.56
C LEU A 86 0.27 -6.30 -33.49
N ARG A 87 -0.33 -7.51 -33.57
CA ARG A 87 0.40 -8.78 -33.58
C ARG A 87 1.08 -9.03 -34.93
N ARG A 88 0.56 -8.43 -36.00
CA ARG A 88 1.11 -8.51 -37.34
C ARG A 88 2.24 -7.48 -37.50
N ARG A 89 3.45 -7.96 -37.68
CA ARG A 89 4.65 -7.13 -37.85
C ARG A 89 5.18 -7.24 -39.29
N PRO A 90 5.74 -6.16 -39.85
CA PRO A 90 5.84 -4.80 -39.34
C PRO A 90 4.49 -4.06 -39.40
N VAL A 91 4.22 -3.19 -38.43
CA VAL A 91 3.10 -2.24 -38.49
C VAL A 91 3.56 -1.09 -39.38
N ASP A 92 2.79 -0.78 -40.40
CA ASP A 92 3.12 0.32 -41.33
C ASP A 92 2.97 1.68 -40.61
N PRO A 93 4.04 2.50 -40.49
CA PRO A 93 3.97 3.82 -39.86
C PRO A 93 2.99 4.79 -40.55
N ALA A 94 2.68 4.54 -41.81
CA ALA A 94 1.74 5.36 -42.59
C ALA A 94 0.28 4.89 -42.48
N LEU A 95 0.02 3.79 -41.75
CA LEU A 95 -1.33 3.28 -41.60
C LEU A 95 -2.20 4.31 -40.87
N PRO A 96 -3.32 4.77 -41.48
CA PRO A 96 -4.21 5.70 -40.81
C PRO A 96 -4.85 5.02 -39.57
N LEU A 97 -4.87 5.75 -38.46
CA LEU A 97 -5.61 5.28 -37.29
C LEU A 97 -7.09 5.18 -37.61
N PRO A 98 -7.78 4.17 -37.08
CA PRO A 98 -9.22 4.15 -37.09
C PRO A 98 -9.78 5.36 -36.32
N GLU A 99 -10.98 5.79 -36.69
CA GLU A 99 -11.68 6.81 -35.88
C GLU A 99 -12.07 6.22 -34.50
N PRO A 100 -11.92 7.00 -33.42
CA PRO A 100 -12.36 6.57 -32.08
C PRO A 100 -13.88 6.36 -32.00
N PRO A 101 -14.33 5.40 -31.18
CA PRO A 101 -13.53 4.46 -30.40
C PRO A 101 -13.06 3.25 -31.22
N PHE A 102 -11.85 2.75 -30.93
CA PHE A 102 -11.27 1.61 -31.62
C PHE A 102 -10.52 0.66 -30.67
N CYS A 103 -10.26 -0.56 -31.14
CA CYS A 103 -9.50 -1.55 -30.39
C CYS A 103 -8.07 -1.68 -30.92
N LEU A 104 -7.11 -1.84 -30.02
CA LEU A 104 -5.74 -2.25 -30.25
C LEU A 104 -5.60 -3.72 -29.85
N ARG A 105 -5.39 -4.60 -30.83
CA ARG A 105 -5.26 -6.03 -30.57
C ARG A 105 -3.81 -6.41 -30.37
N VAL A 106 -3.52 -7.03 -29.23
CA VAL A 106 -2.20 -7.50 -28.80
C VAL A 106 -2.25 -9.00 -28.49
N ASP A 107 -1.10 -9.63 -28.25
CA ASP A 107 -1.04 -11.05 -27.85
C ASP A 107 -1.48 -11.25 -26.40
N ASP A 108 -1.11 -10.31 -25.51
CA ASP A 108 -1.39 -10.31 -24.07
C ASP A 108 -1.62 -8.87 -23.59
N THR A 109 -2.80 -8.60 -23.03
CA THR A 109 -3.19 -7.25 -22.59
C THR A 109 -2.47 -6.81 -21.33
N LEU A 110 -2.10 -7.74 -20.43
CA LEU A 110 -1.32 -7.43 -19.23
C LEU A 110 0.12 -7.08 -19.60
N ALA A 111 0.77 -7.89 -20.41
CA ALA A 111 2.11 -7.61 -20.92
C ALA A 111 2.16 -6.29 -21.71
N ALA A 112 1.12 -5.99 -22.48
CA ALA A 112 1.00 -4.72 -23.20
C ALA A 112 0.90 -3.53 -22.23
N LEU A 113 0.05 -3.60 -21.19
CA LEU A 113 -0.06 -2.57 -20.15
C LEU A 113 1.29 -2.31 -19.49
N GLN A 114 2.00 -3.36 -19.08
CA GLN A 114 3.31 -3.29 -18.43
C GLN A 114 4.36 -2.64 -19.34
N LYS A 115 4.37 -3.01 -20.62
CA LYS A 115 5.28 -2.47 -21.63
C LYS A 115 5.01 -0.97 -21.89
N ILE A 116 3.74 -0.59 -22.01
CA ILE A 116 3.34 0.81 -22.18
C ILE A 116 3.77 1.65 -20.97
N ALA A 117 3.49 1.14 -19.74
CA ALA A 117 3.85 1.84 -18.52
C ALA A 117 5.37 2.00 -18.35
N ALA A 118 6.15 0.95 -18.65
CA ALA A 118 7.61 1.00 -18.61
C ALA A 118 8.16 1.99 -19.65
N PHE A 119 7.61 2.00 -20.86
CA PHE A 119 7.99 2.96 -21.90
C PHE A 119 7.64 4.40 -21.49
N TRP A 120 6.42 4.63 -21.01
CA TRP A 120 5.98 5.93 -20.52
C TRP A 120 6.87 6.44 -19.39
N ARG A 121 7.20 5.57 -18.41
CA ARG A 121 8.11 5.89 -17.32
C ARG A 121 9.46 6.42 -17.79
N GLN A 122 10.00 5.88 -18.86
CA GLN A 122 11.30 6.31 -19.44
C GLN A 122 11.24 7.70 -20.10
N GLN A 123 10.06 8.16 -20.50
CA GLN A 123 9.87 9.48 -21.08
C GLN A 123 9.77 10.60 -20.02
N LEU A 124 9.60 10.21 -18.74
CA LEU A 124 9.34 11.16 -17.66
C LEU A 124 10.60 11.42 -16.83
N ASP A 125 10.90 12.68 -16.60
CA ASP A 125 11.91 13.12 -15.64
C ASP A 125 11.27 13.20 -14.24
N VAL A 126 11.01 12.02 -13.64
CA VAL A 126 10.35 11.87 -12.36
C VAL A 126 11.21 11.01 -11.45
N ARG A 127 11.49 11.51 -10.25
CA ARG A 127 12.19 10.78 -9.20
C ARG A 127 11.22 9.82 -8.49
N VAL A 128 11.51 8.53 -8.51
CA VAL A 128 10.63 7.49 -7.96
C VAL A 128 11.14 6.99 -6.63
N ILE A 129 10.27 7.05 -5.63
CA ILE A 129 10.46 6.48 -4.30
C ILE A 129 9.66 5.17 -4.23
N GLY A 130 10.36 4.03 -4.22
CA GLY A 130 9.76 2.71 -4.02
C GLY A 130 9.65 2.39 -2.53
N ILE A 131 8.51 1.86 -2.10
CA ILE A 131 8.27 1.50 -0.69
C ILE A 131 7.80 0.05 -0.61
N THR A 132 8.54 -0.79 0.10
CA THR A 132 8.13 -2.16 0.41
C THR A 132 8.31 -2.50 1.89
N GLY A 133 7.87 -3.69 2.30
CA GLY A 133 7.97 -4.21 3.65
C GLY A 133 6.74 -5.03 4.02
N SER A 134 6.71 -5.59 5.21
CA SER A 134 5.59 -6.39 5.67
C SER A 134 4.44 -5.53 6.17
N VAL A 135 4.71 -4.57 7.05
CA VAL A 135 3.71 -3.68 7.68
C VAL A 135 4.11 -2.22 7.47
N GLY A 136 3.11 -1.34 7.34
CA GLY A 136 3.30 0.12 7.30
C GLY A 136 3.66 0.69 5.94
N LYS A 137 3.62 -0.09 4.84
CA LYS A 137 3.87 0.39 3.47
C LYS A 137 2.95 1.54 3.06
N SER A 138 1.64 1.32 3.11
CA SER A 138 0.65 2.30 2.65
C SER A 138 0.67 3.56 3.51
N THR A 139 0.77 3.41 4.84
CA THR A 139 0.89 4.55 5.76
C THR A 139 2.16 5.35 5.48
N THR A 140 3.27 4.66 5.19
CA THR A 140 4.53 5.32 4.79
C THR A 140 4.38 6.04 3.46
N LYS A 141 3.77 5.40 2.45
CA LYS A 141 3.50 6.00 1.13
C LYS A 141 2.70 7.30 1.26
N GLU A 142 1.62 7.26 2.03
CA GLU A 142 0.77 8.43 2.24
C GLU A 142 1.56 9.57 2.90
N LEU A 143 2.24 9.30 4.02
CA LEU A 143 2.98 10.34 4.75
C LEU A 143 4.16 10.89 3.95
N VAL A 144 4.91 10.03 3.26
CA VAL A 144 6.01 10.46 2.37
C VAL A 144 5.49 11.36 1.26
N ALA A 145 4.36 11.01 0.64
CA ALA A 145 3.77 11.84 -0.41
C ALA A 145 3.34 13.22 0.12
N GLU A 146 2.72 13.29 1.31
CA GLU A 146 2.34 14.57 1.96
C GLU A 146 3.57 15.43 2.28
N VAL A 147 4.64 14.81 2.79
CA VAL A 147 5.90 15.51 3.08
C VAL A 147 6.52 16.05 1.79
N LEU A 148 6.67 15.23 0.76
CA LEU A 148 7.26 15.66 -0.52
C LEU A 148 6.41 16.74 -1.23
N SER A 149 5.08 16.67 -1.10
CA SER A 149 4.15 17.62 -1.70
C SER A 149 4.29 19.06 -1.17
N GLN A 150 5.02 19.26 -0.06
CA GLN A 150 5.31 20.60 0.46
C GLN A 150 6.23 21.40 -0.47
N ARG A 151 7.00 20.72 -1.30
CA ARG A 151 7.94 21.36 -2.24
C ARG A 151 7.74 20.87 -3.67
N TYR A 152 7.38 19.61 -3.87
CA TYR A 152 7.44 18.92 -5.15
C TYR A 152 6.06 18.48 -5.63
N PRO A 153 5.68 18.73 -6.87
CA PRO A 153 4.51 18.09 -7.47
C PRO A 153 4.67 16.56 -7.40
N THR A 154 3.95 15.93 -6.49
CA THR A 154 4.11 14.52 -6.12
C THR A 154 2.87 13.73 -6.43
N VAL A 155 3.04 12.55 -7.03
CA VAL A 155 1.98 11.56 -7.26
C VAL A 155 2.27 10.29 -6.46
N LYS A 156 1.22 9.57 -6.07
CA LYS A 156 1.30 8.27 -5.38
C LYS A 156 0.34 7.27 -5.99
N ASN A 157 0.63 5.97 -5.89
CA ASN A 157 -0.34 4.96 -6.33
C ASN A 157 -1.56 4.96 -5.40
N PRO A 158 -2.79 5.01 -5.97
CA PRO A 158 -4.02 5.02 -5.20
C PRO A 158 -4.27 3.66 -4.52
N GLY A 159 -4.83 3.69 -3.31
CA GLY A 159 -5.22 2.49 -2.57
C GLY A 159 -4.09 1.46 -2.44
N ASN A 160 -4.38 0.23 -2.87
CA ASN A 160 -3.46 -0.92 -2.88
C ASN A 160 -3.02 -1.33 -4.30
N LEU A 161 -3.01 -0.41 -5.26
CA LEU A 161 -2.53 -0.66 -6.62
C LEU A 161 -1.00 -0.82 -6.65
N ASN A 162 -0.50 -1.91 -6.07
CA ASN A 162 0.91 -2.14 -5.77
C ASN A 162 1.48 -3.43 -6.37
N ASN A 163 0.71 -4.09 -7.24
CA ASN A 163 1.08 -5.34 -7.92
C ASN A 163 1.35 -5.13 -9.42
N GLU A 164 1.52 -6.22 -10.17
CA GLU A 164 1.84 -6.27 -11.61
C GLU A 164 0.79 -5.63 -12.54
N ILE A 165 -0.40 -5.33 -12.01
CA ILE A 165 -1.46 -4.60 -12.70
C ILE A 165 -1.54 -3.15 -12.19
N GLY A 166 -1.60 -3.00 -10.87
CA GLY A 166 -1.88 -1.72 -10.21
C GLY A 166 -0.75 -0.71 -10.34
N LEU A 167 0.51 -1.16 -10.23
CA LEU A 167 1.67 -0.27 -10.37
C LEU A 167 1.81 0.29 -11.79
N PRO A 168 1.70 -0.51 -12.87
CA PRO A 168 1.63 0.01 -14.23
C PRO A 168 0.51 1.04 -14.44
N LEU A 169 -0.71 0.77 -13.97
CA LEU A 169 -1.82 1.72 -14.04
C LEU A 169 -1.52 3.04 -13.31
N SER A 170 -0.84 2.95 -12.16
CA SER A 170 -0.43 4.13 -11.39
C SER A 170 0.61 4.95 -12.13
N LEU A 171 1.54 4.30 -12.83
CA LEU A 171 2.54 4.99 -13.66
C LEU A 171 1.91 5.73 -14.85
N LEU A 172 0.82 5.21 -15.44
CA LEU A 172 0.10 5.93 -16.49
C LEU A 172 -0.60 7.21 -15.99
N GLN A 173 -0.78 7.36 -14.68
CA GLN A 173 -1.32 8.59 -14.07
C GLN A 173 -0.24 9.67 -13.85
N VAL A 174 1.04 9.30 -13.96
CA VAL A 174 2.14 10.27 -13.85
C VAL A 174 2.15 11.15 -15.08
N LYS A 175 2.07 12.46 -14.88
CA LYS A 175 2.02 13.46 -15.96
C LYS A 175 3.32 14.27 -16.00
N PRO A 176 3.65 14.85 -17.14
CA PRO A 176 4.64 15.92 -17.19
C PRO A 176 4.27 17.01 -16.18
N GLY A 177 5.25 17.45 -15.42
CA GLY A 177 5.04 18.41 -14.33
C GLY A 177 5.03 17.76 -12.93
N HIS A 178 4.79 16.45 -12.80
CA HIS A 178 5.17 15.74 -11.58
C HIS A 178 6.68 15.58 -11.54
N SER A 179 7.29 15.88 -10.39
CA SER A 179 8.72 15.68 -10.15
C SER A 179 9.01 14.43 -9.30
N HIS A 180 8.04 13.99 -8.51
CA HIS A 180 8.18 12.82 -7.63
C HIS A 180 7.01 11.87 -7.77
N ALA A 181 7.31 10.56 -7.66
CA ALA A 181 6.30 9.50 -7.59
C ALA A 181 6.61 8.57 -6.42
N VAL A 182 5.66 8.41 -5.50
CA VAL A 182 5.78 7.54 -4.32
C VAL A 182 4.98 6.27 -4.58
N LEU A 183 5.67 5.17 -4.79
CA LEU A 183 5.08 3.92 -5.24
C LEU A 183 5.24 2.80 -4.20
N GLU A 184 4.13 2.39 -3.62
CA GLU A 184 4.07 1.17 -2.83
C GLU A 184 4.25 -0.05 -3.75
N MET A 185 5.11 -1.00 -3.35
CA MET A 185 5.40 -2.24 -4.07
C MET A 185 4.98 -3.43 -3.21
N GLY A 186 3.98 -4.16 -3.67
CA GLY A 186 3.48 -5.38 -3.07
C GLY A 186 4.45 -6.55 -3.22
N PHE A 187 4.20 -7.62 -2.45
CA PHE A 187 5.04 -8.80 -2.45
C PHE A 187 4.24 -10.01 -1.99
N TYR A 188 4.27 -11.07 -2.77
CA TYR A 188 3.79 -12.40 -2.40
C TYR A 188 4.90 -13.44 -2.51
N VAL A 189 5.71 -13.37 -3.57
CA VAL A 189 6.83 -14.28 -3.81
C VAL A 189 8.06 -13.55 -4.35
N PRO A 190 9.29 -14.06 -4.12
CA PRO A 190 10.51 -13.50 -4.72
C PRO A 190 10.42 -13.38 -6.24
N GLY A 191 11.00 -12.30 -6.78
CA GLY A 191 10.97 -11.90 -8.20
C GLY A 191 9.94 -10.84 -8.53
N GLU A 192 8.88 -10.67 -7.72
CA GLU A 192 7.82 -9.69 -7.99
C GLU A 192 8.30 -8.26 -7.80
N ILE A 193 9.05 -7.95 -6.75
CA ILE A 193 9.58 -6.61 -6.51
C ILE A 193 10.62 -6.24 -7.57
N GLU A 194 11.50 -7.16 -7.95
CA GLU A 194 12.43 -6.95 -9.05
C GLU A 194 11.69 -6.60 -10.34
N PHE A 195 10.62 -7.33 -10.65
CA PHE A 195 9.77 -7.04 -11.80
C PHE A 195 9.13 -5.65 -11.72
N LEU A 196 8.53 -5.27 -10.58
CA LEU A 196 7.96 -3.94 -10.39
C LEU A 196 9.01 -2.83 -10.50
N CYS A 197 10.21 -3.05 -9.97
CA CYS A 197 11.34 -2.15 -10.11
C CYS A 197 11.82 -2.02 -11.56
N SER A 198 11.74 -3.10 -12.34
CA SER A 198 12.11 -3.05 -13.77
C SER A 198 11.23 -2.09 -14.57
N ILE A 199 9.97 -1.93 -14.15
CA ILE A 199 9.00 -1.00 -14.74
C ILE A 199 9.15 0.41 -14.14
N ALA A 200 9.15 0.52 -12.80
CA ALA A 200 9.10 1.81 -12.10
C ALA A 200 10.45 2.56 -12.07
N LYS A 201 11.59 1.83 -12.13
CA LYS A 201 12.95 2.38 -12.03
C LYS A 201 13.12 3.34 -10.84
N PRO A 202 12.96 2.84 -9.57
CA PRO A 202 13.11 3.68 -8.39
C PRO A 202 14.56 4.15 -8.20
N GLN A 203 14.71 5.38 -7.71
CA GLN A 203 15.99 5.96 -7.28
C GLN A 203 16.12 5.93 -5.75
N VAL A 204 14.99 5.97 -5.04
CA VAL A 204 14.98 5.82 -3.57
C VAL A 204 14.18 4.57 -3.21
N GLY A 205 14.75 3.73 -2.37
CA GLY A 205 14.09 2.51 -1.88
C GLY A 205 13.93 2.55 -0.37
N VAL A 206 12.69 2.39 0.11
CA VAL A 206 12.37 2.34 1.54
C VAL A 206 11.89 0.95 1.91
N VAL A 207 12.58 0.29 2.83
CA VAL A 207 12.15 -1.01 3.37
C VAL A 207 11.66 -0.81 4.82
N THR A 208 10.38 -1.11 5.07
CA THR A 208 9.78 -0.81 6.37
C THR A 208 10.22 -1.80 7.46
N ASN A 209 9.90 -3.07 7.29
CA ASN A 209 10.22 -4.16 8.20
C ASN A 209 10.02 -5.52 7.53
N ILE A 210 10.51 -6.59 8.16
CA ILE A 210 10.28 -7.98 7.77
C ILE A 210 9.46 -8.68 8.84
N GLY A 211 8.20 -8.99 8.52
CA GLY A 211 7.27 -9.76 9.35
C GLY A 211 6.84 -11.04 8.64
N THR A 212 5.82 -11.69 9.18
CA THR A 212 5.29 -12.98 8.73
C THR A 212 4.15 -12.88 7.71
N VAL A 213 3.80 -11.66 7.27
CA VAL A 213 2.77 -11.44 6.25
C VAL A 213 3.17 -12.12 4.94
N HIS A 214 2.23 -12.86 4.34
CA HIS A 214 2.43 -13.66 3.12
C HIS A 214 3.39 -14.86 3.26
N ALA A 215 3.71 -15.30 4.48
CA ALA A 215 4.59 -16.44 4.71
C ALA A 215 4.04 -17.76 4.13
N GLU A 216 2.71 -17.88 3.98
CA GLU A 216 2.08 -19.02 3.33
C GLU A 216 2.59 -19.24 1.89
N ARG A 217 2.82 -18.16 1.16
CA ARG A 217 3.31 -18.18 -0.24
C ARG A 217 4.82 -18.01 -0.34
N ALA A 218 5.36 -17.08 0.44
CA ALA A 218 6.77 -16.72 0.39
C ALA A 218 7.69 -17.66 1.21
N GLY A 219 7.14 -18.39 2.19
CA GLY A 219 7.91 -19.27 3.04
C GLY A 219 8.43 -18.61 4.32
N THR A 220 9.74 -18.67 4.55
CA THR A 220 10.37 -18.16 5.78
C THR A 220 10.58 -16.65 5.77
N LYS A 221 10.91 -16.07 6.94
CA LYS A 221 11.28 -14.65 7.04
C LYS A 221 12.51 -14.32 6.19
N GLU A 222 13.43 -15.25 6.05
CA GLU A 222 14.63 -15.11 5.20
C GLU A 222 14.25 -14.99 3.73
N GLU A 223 13.27 -15.76 3.26
CA GLU A 223 12.76 -15.70 1.89
C GLU A 223 11.98 -14.41 1.65
N ILE A 224 11.16 -13.99 2.62
CA ILE A 224 10.49 -12.69 2.60
C ILE A 224 11.50 -11.54 2.55
N ALA A 225 12.56 -11.61 3.36
CA ALA A 225 13.65 -10.63 3.35
C ALA A 225 14.41 -10.63 2.03
N ARG A 226 14.64 -11.83 1.43
CA ARG A 226 15.28 -11.96 0.12
C ARG A 226 14.47 -11.25 -0.96
N GLY A 227 13.17 -11.53 -1.04
CA GLY A 227 12.31 -10.90 -2.04
C GLY A 227 12.17 -9.37 -1.83
N LYS A 228 12.00 -8.91 -0.58
CA LYS A 228 11.94 -7.47 -0.32
C LYS A 228 13.26 -6.75 -0.55
N SER A 229 14.40 -7.45 -0.45
CA SER A 229 15.72 -6.88 -0.78
C SER A 229 15.89 -6.58 -2.28
N GLU A 230 15.05 -7.13 -3.14
CA GLU A 230 15.04 -6.84 -4.58
C GLU A 230 14.86 -5.34 -4.88
N LEU A 231 14.09 -4.62 -4.05
CA LEU A 231 13.98 -3.15 -4.17
C LEU A 231 15.36 -2.49 -4.00
N VAL A 232 16.07 -2.88 -2.95
CA VAL A 232 17.38 -2.29 -2.63
C VAL A 232 18.44 -2.64 -3.69
N GLN A 233 18.37 -3.86 -4.23
CA GLN A 233 19.26 -4.34 -5.29
C GLN A 233 18.99 -3.66 -6.65
N SER A 234 17.77 -3.20 -6.87
CA SER A 234 17.35 -2.55 -8.11
C SER A 234 17.69 -1.06 -8.17
N LEU A 235 18.19 -0.48 -7.07
CA LEU A 235 18.54 0.94 -7.03
C LEU A 235 19.81 1.22 -7.84
N PRO A 236 19.90 2.39 -8.47
CA PRO A 236 21.14 2.82 -9.10
C PRO A 236 22.25 3.00 -8.05
N PRO A 237 23.53 2.97 -8.45
CA PRO A 237 24.66 3.29 -7.57
C PRO A 237 24.55 4.71 -7.00
N ALA A 238 25.21 4.96 -5.87
CA ALA A 238 25.40 6.31 -5.34
C ALA A 238 26.13 7.20 -6.39
N PRO A 239 25.81 8.49 -6.48
CA PRO A 239 24.90 9.27 -5.59
C PRO A 239 23.42 9.21 -6.00
N ASP A 240 23.07 8.65 -7.15
CA ASP A 240 21.74 8.70 -7.73
C ASP A 240 20.74 7.84 -6.94
N GLY A 241 21.20 6.68 -6.45
CA GLY A 241 20.40 5.75 -5.66
C GLY A 241 20.59 5.93 -4.15
N VAL A 242 19.47 5.84 -3.39
CA VAL A 242 19.48 5.86 -1.93
C VAL A 242 18.62 4.74 -1.37
N ALA A 243 19.17 3.91 -0.48
CA ALA A 243 18.45 2.89 0.28
C ALA A 243 18.19 3.39 1.71
N ILE A 244 16.91 3.54 2.07
CA ILE A 244 16.47 3.95 3.42
C ILE A 244 16.07 2.70 4.20
N LEU A 245 16.86 2.33 5.20
CA LEU A 245 16.79 1.03 5.88
C LEU A 245 16.51 1.18 7.38
N ASN A 246 15.64 0.32 7.89
CA ASN A 246 15.32 0.22 9.30
C ASN A 246 16.50 -0.41 10.07
N TYR A 247 17.15 0.36 10.93
CA TYR A 247 18.27 -0.08 11.72
C TYR A 247 17.88 -1.10 12.80
N ASP A 248 16.63 -1.01 13.31
CA ASP A 248 16.12 -1.86 14.38
C ASP A 248 15.69 -3.25 13.87
N ASP A 249 15.58 -3.45 12.56
CA ASP A 249 15.13 -4.72 11.98
C ASP A 249 16.32 -5.57 11.54
N PRO A 250 16.52 -6.76 12.15
CA PRO A 250 17.70 -7.60 11.89
C PRO A 250 17.72 -8.20 10.47
N TYR A 251 16.60 -8.17 9.74
CA TYR A 251 16.52 -8.62 8.35
C TYR A 251 16.68 -7.47 7.35
N VAL A 252 16.33 -6.23 7.74
CA VAL A 252 16.42 -5.05 6.86
C VAL A 252 17.83 -4.47 6.85
N LEU A 253 18.45 -4.27 8.00
CA LEU A 253 19.78 -3.66 8.10
C LEU A 253 20.84 -4.37 7.23
N PRO A 254 20.91 -5.72 7.18
CA PRO A 254 21.87 -6.42 6.31
C PRO A 254 21.68 -6.20 4.81
N MET A 255 20.53 -5.65 4.37
CA MET A 255 20.31 -5.33 2.95
C MET A 255 21.25 -4.23 2.44
N ALA A 256 21.84 -3.43 3.34
CA ALA A 256 22.90 -2.47 3.01
C ALA A 256 24.06 -3.09 2.22
N GLN A 257 24.35 -4.37 2.44
CA GLN A 257 25.43 -5.11 1.75
C GLN A 257 25.02 -5.57 0.33
N LYS A 258 23.76 -5.38 -0.07
CA LYS A 258 23.23 -5.89 -1.34
C LYS A 258 23.09 -4.82 -2.42
N THR A 259 23.56 -3.61 -2.16
CA THR A 259 23.44 -2.48 -3.09
C THR A 259 24.69 -1.63 -3.15
N GLN A 260 24.83 -0.87 -4.23
CA GLN A 260 25.81 0.20 -4.38
C GLN A 260 25.19 1.58 -4.19
N ALA A 261 23.91 1.66 -3.84
CA ALA A 261 23.23 2.91 -3.52
C ALA A 261 23.76 3.48 -2.20
N GLN A 262 23.59 4.77 -1.98
CA GLN A 262 23.86 5.38 -0.69
C GLN A 262 22.94 4.79 0.38
N ILE A 263 23.48 4.48 1.54
CA ILE A 263 22.70 3.97 2.66
C ILE A 263 22.32 5.13 3.57
N PHE A 264 21.05 5.18 3.94
CA PHE A 264 20.51 6.05 4.98
C PHE A 264 19.73 5.17 5.96
N THR A 265 20.12 5.17 7.23
CA THR A 265 19.49 4.33 8.26
C THR A 265 18.57 5.15 9.17
N TYR A 266 17.46 4.55 9.59
CA TYR A 266 16.56 5.11 10.58
C TYR A 266 16.18 4.08 11.65
N GLY A 267 15.88 4.52 12.86
CA GLY A 267 15.45 3.60 13.93
C GLY A 267 15.32 4.27 15.29
N LEU A 268 15.25 3.45 16.33
CA LEU A 268 15.29 3.87 17.75
C LEU A 268 16.69 3.73 18.33
N ASP A 269 17.56 2.99 17.67
CA ASP A 269 18.94 2.84 18.08
C ASP A 269 19.72 4.13 17.72
N PRO A 270 20.46 4.74 18.67
CA PRO A 270 21.23 5.98 18.42
C PRO A 270 22.40 5.81 17.43
N ARG A 271 22.65 4.60 16.95
CA ARG A 271 23.63 4.35 15.88
C ARG A 271 23.06 4.56 14.48
N ALA A 272 21.73 4.69 14.34
CA ALA A 272 21.11 5.04 13.07
C ALA A 272 21.43 6.50 12.69
N ASP A 273 21.45 6.81 11.38
CA ASP A 273 21.67 8.19 10.89
C ASP A 273 20.57 9.14 11.37
N LEU A 274 19.33 8.64 11.43
CA LEU A 274 18.16 9.33 11.99
C LEU A 274 17.52 8.42 13.05
N TYR A 275 17.45 8.88 14.31
CA TYR A 275 16.80 8.10 15.35
C TYR A 275 15.83 8.93 16.21
N ALA A 276 14.95 8.23 16.92
CA ALA A 276 13.99 8.85 17.81
C ALA A 276 14.05 8.25 19.21
N ASP A 277 13.90 9.11 20.21
CA ASP A 277 13.69 8.72 21.62
C ASP A 277 12.58 9.54 22.28
N GLY A 278 12.41 9.41 23.60
CA GLY A 278 11.41 10.18 24.35
C GLY A 278 9.97 10.00 23.84
N ILE A 279 9.64 8.82 23.27
CA ILE A 279 8.37 8.55 22.60
C ILE A 279 7.26 8.42 23.63
N VAL A 280 6.25 9.29 23.53
CA VAL A 280 5.06 9.29 24.38
C VAL A 280 3.81 9.17 23.51
N GLY A 281 2.99 8.14 23.76
CA GLY A 281 1.66 8.02 23.19
C GLY A 281 0.72 9.04 23.86
N MET A 282 -0.09 9.70 23.05
CA MET A 282 -1.08 10.69 23.50
C MET A 282 -2.51 10.26 23.12
N GLY A 283 -2.74 8.94 23.09
CA GLY A 283 -4.02 8.38 22.66
C GLY A 283 -4.35 8.78 21.23
N LEU A 284 -5.56 9.30 21.02
CA LEU A 284 -6.04 9.75 19.70
C LEU A 284 -5.39 11.05 19.21
N GLU A 285 -4.67 11.76 20.06
CA GLU A 285 -3.96 12.99 19.69
C GLU A 285 -2.61 12.72 19.00
N GLY A 286 -2.23 11.45 18.89
CA GLY A 286 -1.02 11.03 18.21
C GLY A 286 0.14 10.70 19.13
N ILE A 287 1.36 10.99 18.68
CA ILE A 287 2.60 10.74 19.43
C ILE A 287 3.44 12.02 19.57
N ARG A 288 4.17 12.08 20.67
CA ARG A 288 5.25 13.06 20.88
C ARG A 288 6.57 12.31 20.95
N LEU A 289 7.62 12.86 20.34
CA LEU A 289 8.93 12.24 20.26
C LEU A 289 10.03 13.30 20.11
N GLN A 290 11.28 12.88 20.34
CA GLN A 290 12.47 13.64 20.01
C GLN A 290 13.15 12.95 18.83
N LEU A 291 13.43 13.72 17.77
CA LEU A 291 14.21 13.27 16.62
C LEU A 291 15.65 13.75 16.73
N HIS A 292 16.57 12.86 16.44
CA HIS A 292 18.00 13.14 16.41
C HIS A 292 18.53 12.89 15.00
N TYR A 293 19.12 13.93 14.41
CA TYR A 293 19.78 13.86 13.11
C TYR A 293 21.04 14.72 13.12
N GLN A 294 22.20 14.09 12.84
CA GLN A 294 23.49 14.75 12.96
C GLN A 294 23.67 15.40 14.36
N ASN A 295 23.77 16.74 14.44
CA ASN A 295 23.92 17.46 15.70
C ASN A 295 22.64 18.19 16.13
N GLU A 296 21.50 17.90 15.48
CA GLU A 296 20.22 18.55 15.74
C GLU A 296 19.30 17.63 16.54
N VAL A 297 18.52 18.22 17.46
CA VAL A 297 17.45 17.55 18.20
C VAL A 297 16.18 18.34 18.02
N LEU A 298 15.15 17.66 17.50
CA LEU A 298 13.85 18.28 17.28
C LEU A 298 12.77 17.60 18.13
N TYR A 299 11.94 18.41 18.80
CA TYR A 299 10.78 17.95 19.55
C TYR A 299 9.56 18.03 18.65
N LEU A 300 8.97 16.88 18.35
CA LEU A 300 7.84 16.81 17.45
C LEU A 300 6.58 16.24 18.13
N ARG A 301 5.43 16.76 17.71
CA ARG A 301 4.12 16.15 17.91
C ARG A 301 3.54 15.85 16.54
N VAL A 302 3.18 14.58 16.33
CA VAL A 302 2.64 14.11 15.06
C VAL A 302 1.29 13.43 15.31
N PRO A 303 0.24 13.76 14.52
CA PRO A 303 -1.10 13.20 14.71
C PRO A 303 -1.21 11.76 14.15
N LEU A 304 -0.25 10.92 14.47
CA LEU A 304 -0.25 9.50 14.14
C LEU A 304 -0.44 8.67 15.40
N ILE A 305 -1.47 7.86 15.39
CA ILE A 305 -1.92 7.11 16.56
C ILE A 305 -0.98 5.92 16.84
N GLY A 306 -0.64 5.76 18.14
CA GLY A 306 0.14 4.63 18.63
C GLY A 306 1.67 4.82 18.52
N LYS A 307 2.40 4.40 19.55
CA LYS A 307 3.88 4.55 19.61
C LYS A 307 4.61 3.88 18.45
N HIS A 308 4.04 2.81 17.87
CA HIS A 308 4.59 2.13 16.70
C HIS A 308 4.65 3.01 15.44
N SER A 309 3.85 4.09 15.38
CA SER A 309 3.87 5.05 14.28
C SER A 309 5.18 5.84 14.18
N VAL A 310 6.02 5.81 15.22
CA VAL A 310 7.34 6.46 15.21
C VAL A 310 8.17 6.03 14.00
N HIS A 311 8.19 4.74 13.65
CA HIS A 311 8.94 4.28 12.47
C HIS A 311 8.37 4.83 11.16
N THR A 312 7.06 5.10 11.08
CA THR A 312 6.46 5.75 9.91
C THR A 312 6.90 7.21 9.82
N VAL A 313 6.95 7.92 10.96
CA VAL A 313 7.50 9.28 11.04
C VAL A 313 8.95 9.29 10.58
N LEU A 314 9.78 8.41 11.15
CA LEU A 314 11.20 8.32 10.79
C LEU A 314 11.43 8.08 9.29
N ARG A 315 10.64 7.21 8.66
CA ARG A 315 10.72 6.97 7.21
C ARG A 315 10.37 8.21 6.39
N ALA A 316 9.30 8.90 6.76
CA ALA A 316 8.89 10.11 6.06
C ALA A 316 9.92 11.25 6.22
N VAL A 317 10.47 11.41 7.44
CA VAL A 317 11.56 12.35 7.70
C VAL A 317 12.80 11.98 6.89
N ALA A 318 13.20 10.69 6.89
CA ALA A 318 14.36 10.22 6.13
C ALA A 318 14.23 10.52 4.63
N VAL A 319 13.07 10.25 4.03
CA VAL A 319 12.81 10.60 2.63
C VAL A 319 12.86 12.11 2.42
N GLY A 320 12.24 12.91 3.30
CA GLY A 320 12.29 14.36 3.23
C GLY A 320 13.73 14.91 3.25
N LEU A 321 14.58 14.40 4.16
CA LEU A 321 15.98 14.78 4.26
C LEU A 321 16.79 14.37 3.02
N VAL A 322 16.59 13.14 2.53
CA VAL A 322 17.24 12.64 1.31
C VAL A 322 16.86 13.48 0.09
N GLU A 323 15.61 13.96 0.02
CA GLU A 323 15.11 14.83 -1.05
C GLU A 323 15.31 16.33 -0.75
N ASN A 324 16.18 16.65 0.22
CA ASN A 324 16.62 18.02 0.55
C ASN A 324 15.50 18.98 0.99
N LEU A 325 14.43 18.48 1.60
CA LEU A 325 13.44 19.34 2.23
C LEU A 325 13.99 19.95 3.52
N THR A 326 13.55 21.15 3.82
CA THR A 326 13.82 21.79 5.12
C THR A 326 12.99 21.12 6.22
N TRP A 327 13.43 21.24 7.46
CA TRP A 327 12.66 20.77 8.61
C TRP A 327 11.25 21.34 8.66
N GLN A 328 11.08 22.61 8.30
CA GLN A 328 9.75 23.25 8.28
C GLN A 328 8.81 22.59 7.27
N GLU A 329 9.29 22.24 6.08
CA GLU A 329 8.50 21.54 5.07
C GLU A 329 8.15 20.13 5.53
N ILE A 330 9.12 19.40 6.10
CA ILE A 330 8.89 18.06 6.65
C ILE A 330 7.81 18.10 7.75
N ILE A 331 7.93 19.03 8.69
CA ILE A 331 6.98 19.20 9.81
C ILE A 331 5.59 19.57 9.27
N ASN A 332 5.51 20.51 8.32
CA ASN A 332 4.24 20.93 7.72
C ASN A 332 3.53 19.75 7.04
N GLY A 333 4.27 18.94 6.26
CA GLY A 333 3.72 17.75 5.61
C GLY A 333 3.17 16.72 6.60
N MET A 334 3.85 16.53 7.73
CA MET A 334 3.36 15.63 8.77
C MET A 334 2.13 16.15 9.52
N GLN A 335 2.01 17.48 9.71
CA GLN A 335 0.88 18.08 10.42
C GLN A 335 -0.36 18.26 9.56
N GLN A 336 -0.20 18.51 8.26
CA GLN A 336 -1.29 18.66 7.30
C GLN A 336 -1.84 17.33 6.80
N SER A 337 -1.22 16.24 7.20
CA SER A 337 -1.63 14.91 6.79
C SER A 337 -3.08 14.64 7.20
N HIS A 338 -3.99 14.73 6.24
CA HIS A 338 -5.37 14.22 6.34
C HIS A 338 -5.41 12.70 6.18
N MET A 339 -4.34 12.04 6.60
CA MET A 339 -4.21 10.60 6.49
C MET A 339 -5.36 9.93 7.22
N GLN A 340 -6.27 9.36 6.46
CA GLN A 340 -7.13 8.31 6.99
C GLN A 340 -6.20 7.15 7.38
N LEU A 341 -5.88 7.08 8.64
CA LEU A 341 -5.23 5.91 9.22
C LEU A 341 -6.08 4.70 8.85
N ARG A 342 -5.45 3.56 8.58
CA ARG A 342 -6.18 2.30 8.42
C ARG A 342 -7.01 1.99 9.66
N LEU A 343 -6.56 2.46 10.82
CA LEU A 343 -7.31 2.43 12.06
C LEU A 343 -8.22 3.66 12.11
N VAL A 344 -9.52 3.43 11.99
CA VAL A 344 -10.56 4.45 12.06
C VAL A 344 -11.18 4.40 13.45
N VAL A 345 -11.46 5.57 14.03
CA VAL A 345 -12.15 5.66 15.31
C VAL A 345 -13.63 5.95 15.05
N VAL A 346 -14.48 5.01 15.40
CA VAL A 346 -15.93 5.07 15.20
C VAL A 346 -16.63 5.11 16.55
N LYS A 347 -17.71 5.88 16.67
CA LYS A 347 -18.59 5.80 17.85
C LYS A 347 -19.71 4.82 17.59
N ALA A 348 -19.82 3.83 18.47
CA ALA A 348 -20.95 2.93 18.49
C ALA A 348 -22.24 3.67 18.88
N GLU A 349 -23.41 3.11 18.56
CA GLU A 349 -24.71 3.61 19.00
C GLU A 349 -24.82 3.67 20.53
N SER A 350 -24.20 2.72 21.23
CA SER A 350 -24.09 2.68 22.71
C SER A 350 -23.21 3.78 23.32
N GLY A 351 -22.46 4.52 22.50
CA GLY A 351 -21.45 5.50 22.93
C GLY A 351 -20.06 4.91 23.16
N ALA A 352 -19.87 3.59 23.02
CA ALA A 352 -18.54 2.96 23.05
C ALA A 352 -17.66 3.48 21.92
N LEU A 353 -16.35 3.44 22.14
CA LEU A 353 -15.36 3.85 21.15
C LEU A 353 -14.82 2.61 20.42
N ILE A 354 -15.01 2.52 19.12
CA ILE A 354 -14.51 1.43 18.28
C ILE A 354 -13.21 1.87 17.59
N LEU A 355 -12.18 1.08 17.76
CA LEU A 355 -10.94 1.13 16.99
C LEU A 355 -11.09 0.15 15.83
N ASP A 356 -11.55 0.64 14.69
CA ASP A 356 -11.70 -0.14 13.46
C ASP A 356 -10.35 -0.31 12.77
N ASP A 357 -9.79 -1.51 12.84
CA ASP A 357 -8.58 -1.93 12.12
C ASP A 357 -8.85 -3.23 11.33
N THR A 358 -10.01 -3.27 10.66
CA THR A 358 -10.54 -4.46 9.98
C THR A 358 -9.97 -4.71 8.59
N TYR A 359 -9.12 -3.82 8.07
CA TYR A 359 -8.58 -3.95 6.72
C TYR A 359 -7.75 -5.22 6.51
N ASN A 360 -6.86 -5.57 7.43
CA ASN A 360 -6.07 -6.79 7.40
C ASN A 360 -5.41 -7.04 8.77
N ALA A 361 -4.97 -8.29 9.04
CA ALA A 361 -4.31 -8.66 10.28
C ALA A 361 -3.06 -9.51 10.04
N SER A 362 -2.02 -9.21 10.81
CA SER A 362 -0.83 -10.03 11.01
C SER A 362 -0.44 -9.98 12.49
N PRO A 363 0.40 -10.89 12.99
CA PRO A 363 0.87 -10.82 14.38
C PRO A 363 1.45 -9.46 14.74
N GLU A 364 2.33 -8.91 13.90
CA GLU A 364 2.98 -7.61 14.13
C GLU A 364 1.98 -6.46 14.15
N SER A 365 1.04 -6.42 13.20
CA SER A 365 0.04 -5.35 13.14
C SER A 365 -0.99 -5.45 14.27
N THR A 366 -1.34 -6.67 14.70
CA THR A 366 -2.28 -6.90 15.80
C THR A 366 -1.64 -6.57 17.14
N MET A 367 -0.36 -6.90 17.34
CA MET A 367 0.41 -6.46 18.49
C MET A 367 0.47 -4.93 18.60
N ALA A 368 0.67 -4.23 17.47
CA ALA A 368 0.68 -2.78 17.43
C ALA A 368 -0.68 -2.17 17.82
N ALA A 369 -1.78 -2.76 17.34
CA ALA A 369 -3.14 -2.34 17.68
C ALA A 369 -3.48 -2.60 19.17
N LEU A 370 -3.06 -3.73 19.72
CA LEU A 370 -3.20 -4.04 21.15
C LEU A 370 -2.38 -3.06 22.02
N ASN A 371 -1.16 -2.71 21.63
CA ASN A 371 -0.36 -1.72 22.36
C ASN A 371 -1.01 -0.33 22.33
N LEU A 372 -1.70 0.03 21.24
CA LEU A 372 -2.50 1.24 21.22
C LEU A 372 -3.69 1.15 22.20
N LEU A 373 -4.40 0.02 22.21
CA LEU A 373 -5.50 -0.20 23.15
C LEU A 373 -5.02 -0.10 24.61
N GLU A 374 -3.79 -0.56 24.91
CA GLU A 374 -3.16 -0.41 26.21
C GLU A 374 -3.00 1.06 26.65
N ASP A 375 -2.58 1.93 25.73
CA ASP A 375 -2.35 3.35 25.96
C ASP A 375 -3.66 4.16 26.17
N MET A 376 -4.85 3.56 25.94
CA MET A 376 -6.13 4.24 26.09
C MET A 376 -6.74 4.02 27.48
N GLU A 377 -7.52 5.00 27.97
CA GLU A 377 -8.23 4.94 29.25
C GLU A 377 -9.65 4.40 29.02
N GLY A 378 -10.08 3.40 29.78
CA GLY A 378 -11.42 2.79 29.70
C GLY A 378 -11.41 1.28 29.87
N HIS A 379 -12.58 0.65 29.78
CA HIS A 379 -12.74 -0.80 29.79
C HIS A 379 -12.37 -1.35 28.40
N LYS A 380 -11.37 -2.22 28.32
CA LYS A 380 -10.68 -2.61 27.10
C LYS A 380 -11.18 -3.93 26.57
N ILE A 381 -11.71 -3.91 25.37
CA ILE A 381 -12.29 -5.05 24.69
C ILE A 381 -11.55 -5.27 23.36
N ALA A 382 -11.21 -6.52 23.06
CA ALA A 382 -10.69 -6.87 21.75
C ALA A 382 -11.56 -7.91 21.07
N ILE A 383 -11.90 -7.68 19.79
CA ILE A 383 -12.59 -8.64 18.91
C ILE A 383 -11.59 -8.99 17.80
N LEU A 384 -10.96 -10.15 17.91
CA LEU A 384 -9.85 -10.57 17.06
C LEU A 384 -10.25 -11.75 16.18
N GLY A 385 -10.19 -11.55 14.87
CA GLY A 385 -10.41 -12.59 13.86
C GLY A 385 -9.13 -13.35 13.50
N ASP A 386 -9.31 -14.36 12.65
CA ASP A 386 -8.19 -15.11 12.09
C ASP A 386 -7.19 -14.19 11.39
N MET A 387 -5.91 -14.48 11.57
CA MET A 387 -4.80 -13.92 10.77
C MET A 387 -4.44 -14.93 9.69
N LEU A 388 -4.82 -14.63 8.45
CA LEU A 388 -4.62 -15.51 7.30
C LEU A 388 -3.22 -15.34 6.69
N GLU A 389 -2.84 -16.28 5.81
CA GLU A 389 -1.58 -16.26 5.03
C GLU A 389 -0.29 -16.33 5.88
N LEU A 390 -0.35 -16.83 7.10
CA LEU A 390 0.81 -16.94 7.99
C LEU A 390 1.65 -18.20 7.77
N GLY A 391 1.15 -19.19 7.01
CA GLY A 391 1.85 -20.43 6.73
C GLY A 391 2.36 -21.12 8.01
N ILE A 392 3.65 -21.41 8.08
CA ILE A 392 4.28 -22.09 9.23
C ILE A 392 4.23 -21.28 10.54
N TYR A 393 3.92 -19.99 10.47
CA TYR A 393 3.81 -19.11 11.64
C TYR A 393 2.37 -18.97 12.17
N GLU A 394 1.39 -19.72 11.61
CA GLU A 394 -0.02 -19.58 11.93
C GLU A 394 -0.28 -19.75 13.44
N GLN A 395 0.10 -20.88 14.00
CA GLN A 395 -0.12 -21.14 15.42
C GLN A 395 0.65 -20.16 16.30
N SER A 396 1.97 -20.02 16.09
CA SER A 396 2.81 -19.18 16.94
C SER A 396 2.43 -17.70 16.88
N GLY A 397 2.00 -17.21 15.72
CA GLY A 397 1.53 -15.83 15.57
C GLY A 397 0.25 -15.55 16.34
N HIS A 398 -0.71 -16.46 16.26
CA HIS A 398 -1.96 -16.35 17.04
C HIS A 398 -1.71 -16.49 18.55
N GLU A 399 -0.84 -17.41 18.98
CA GLU A 399 -0.46 -17.56 20.39
C GLU A 399 0.22 -16.31 20.96
N MET A 400 1.09 -15.69 20.20
CA MET A 400 1.75 -14.43 20.59
C MET A 400 0.71 -13.32 20.85
N VAL A 401 -0.24 -13.15 19.94
CA VAL A 401 -1.32 -12.17 20.05
C VAL A 401 -2.21 -12.48 21.26
N GLY A 402 -2.57 -13.73 21.47
CA GLY A 402 -3.38 -14.16 22.62
C GLY A 402 -2.72 -13.87 23.97
N SER A 403 -1.42 -14.13 24.07
CA SER A 403 -0.64 -13.82 25.28
C SER A 403 -0.60 -12.31 25.56
N ARG A 404 -0.51 -11.49 24.52
CA ARG A 404 -0.54 -10.03 24.67
C ARG A 404 -1.94 -9.51 25.00
N ALA A 405 -2.97 -10.02 24.36
CA ALA A 405 -4.36 -9.66 24.65
C ALA A 405 -4.72 -9.90 26.12
N ALA A 406 -4.25 -11.00 26.70
CA ALA A 406 -4.48 -11.30 28.13
C ALA A 406 -3.86 -10.29 29.10
N GLN A 407 -2.84 -9.54 28.69
CA GLN A 407 -2.20 -8.52 29.52
C GLN A 407 -2.93 -7.17 29.46
N ILE A 408 -3.73 -6.95 28.40
CA ILE A 408 -4.29 -5.64 28.08
C ILE A 408 -5.81 -5.61 28.20
N CYS A 409 -6.48 -6.67 27.73
CA CYS A 409 -7.94 -6.66 27.57
C CYS A 409 -8.64 -7.12 28.82
N ASP A 410 -9.75 -6.46 29.15
CA ASP A 410 -10.70 -6.90 30.17
C ASP A 410 -11.61 -8.01 29.62
N VAL A 411 -11.94 -7.94 28.31
CA VAL A 411 -12.73 -8.95 27.61
C VAL A 411 -12.12 -9.22 26.23
N LEU A 412 -12.08 -10.49 25.84
CA LEU A 412 -11.57 -10.96 24.56
C LEU A 412 -12.61 -11.77 23.79
N TYR A 413 -12.95 -11.34 22.60
CA TYR A 413 -13.73 -12.08 21.63
C TYR A 413 -12.81 -12.59 20.54
N THR A 414 -12.93 -13.87 20.16
CA THR A 414 -12.17 -14.45 19.06
C THR A 414 -13.11 -15.00 18.00
N VAL A 415 -12.76 -14.82 16.70
CA VAL A 415 -13.62 -15.13 15.56
C VAL A 415 -12.87 -15.98 14.53
N GLY A 416 -13.36 -17.16 14.28
CA GLY A 416 -12.79 -18.12 13.33
C GLY A 416 -11.99 -19.25 13.97
N PRO A 417 -11.69 -20.31 13.20
CA PRO A 417 -11.05 -21.51 13.72
C PRO A 417 -9.60 -21.31 14.17
N ARG A 418 -8.84 -20.41 13.51
CA ARG A 418 -7.44 -20.12 13.86
C ARG A 418 -7.34 -19.23 15.10
N SER A 419 -8.28 -18.33 15.28
CA SER A 419 -8.34 -17.46 16.47
C SER A 419 -8.54 -18.22 17.80
N LEU A 420 -8.88 -19.52 17.74
CA LEU A 420 -8.88 -20.38 18.91
C LEU A 420 -7.48 -20.49 19.56
N TYR A 421 -6.40 -20.37 18.80
CA TYR A 421 -5.04 -20.29 19.35
C TYR A 421 -4.86 -19.02 20.18
N ILE A 422 -5.47 -17.89 19.78
CA ILE A 422 -5.49 -16.64 20.55
C ILE A 422 -6.17 -16.89 21.90
N ALA A 423 -7.38 -17.47 21.88
CA ALA A 423 -8.16 -17.77 23.09
C ALA A 423 -7.43 -18.73 24.04
N GLN A 424 -6.79 -19.77 23.50
CA GLN A 424 -6.02 -20.73 24.29
C GLN A 424 -4.79 -20.08 24.92
N ALA A 425 -4.04 -19.27 24.18
CA ALA A 425 -2.89 -18.57 24.69
C ALA A 425 -3.26 -17.51 25.74
N ALA A 426 -4.38 -16.81 25.56
CA ALA A 426 -4.88 -15.88 26.56
C ALA A 426 -5.22 -16.58 27.89
N ARG A 427 -5.88 -17.75 27.84
CA ARG A 427 -6.13 -18.58 29.05
C ARG A 427 -4.84 -19.03 29.70
N LYS A 428 -3.86 -19.51 28.92
CA LYS A 428 -2.55 -19.93 29.45
C LYS A 428 -1.80 -18.75 30.10
N SER A 429 -2.03 -17.53 29.62
CA SER A 429 -1.43 -16.30 30.15
C SER A 429 -2.20 -15.70 31.34
N GLY A 430 -3.25 -16.38 31.83
CA GLY A 430 -3.94 -16.06 33.09
C GLY A 430 -5.27 -15.32 32.93
N MET A 431 -5.77 -15.07 31.72
CA MET A 431 -7.08 -14.49 31.50
C MET A 431 -8.19 -15.46 31.91
N ALA A 432 -9.18 -15.02 32.70
CA ALA A 432 -10.24 -15.86 33.17
C ALA A 432 -11.13 -16.36 32.02
N GLY A 433 -11.59 -17.61 32.11
CA GLY A 433 -12.42 -18.20 31.05
C GLY A 433 -13.74 -17.46 30.81
N SER A 434 -14.28 -16.77 31.82
CA SER A 434 -15.48 -15.93 31.70
C SER A 434 -15.25 -14.63 30.93
N GLN A 435 -14.00 -14.24 30.68
CA GLN A 435 -13.62 -13.05 29.94
C GLN A 435 -13.29 -13.38 28.47
N ILE A 436 -13.30 -14.66 28.08
CA ILE A 436 -12.93 -15.11 26.74
C ILE A 436 -14.14 -15.75 26.06
N HIS A 437 -14.56 -15.17 24.94
CA HIS A 437 -15.69 -15.65 24.14
C HIS A 437 -15.21 -15.99 22.73
N SER A 438 -15.45 -17.24 22.29
CA SER A 438 -14.99 -17.69 20.97
C SER A 438 -16.17 -18.01 20.06
N PHE A 439 -16.11 -17.57 18.81
CA PHE A 439 -17.15 -17.71 17.81
C PHE A 439 -16.56 -18.26 16.50
N GLU A 440 -17.37 -18.96 15.74
CA GLU A 440 -16.94 -19.51 14.45
C GLU A 440 -17.05 -18.49 13.33
N THR A 441 -18.02 -17.57 13.41
CA THR A 441 -18.33 -16.61 12.35
C THR A 441 -18.54 -15.20 12.89
N THR A 442 -18.35 -14.22 12.01
CA THR A 442 -18.62 -12.81 12.27
C THR A 442 -20.08 -12.54 12.63
N ALA A 443 -21.03 -13.25 11.98
CA ALA A 443 -22.45 -13.14 12.28
C ALA A 443 -22.79 -13.51 13.74
N GLN A 444 -22.19 -14.59 14.26
CA GLN A 444 -22.40 -14.99 15.66
C GLN A 444 -21.90 -13.95 16.65
N VAL A 445 -20.80 -13.26 16.33
CA VAL A 445 -20.30 -12.16 17.18
C VAL A 445 -21.27 -10.99 17.13
N ILE A 446 -21.76 -10.59 15.97
CA ILE A 446 -22.72 -9.49 15.83
C ILE A 446 -23.94 -9.76 16.73
N ASP A 447 -24.52 -10.95 16.66
CA ASP A 447 -25.66 -11.36 17.49
C ASP A 447 -25.33 -11.30 18.99
N ALA A 448 -24.11 -11.69 19.37
CA ALA A 448 -23.68 -11.74 20.76
C ALA A 448 -23.38 -10.37 21.36
N VAL A 449 -22.84 -9.42 20.55
CA VAL A 449 -22.37 -8.12 21.05
C VAL A 449 -23.42 -7.00 20.93
N GLN A 450 -24.53 -7.24 20.24
CA GLN A 450 -25.61 -6.26 20.11
C GLN A 450 -26.09 -5.80 21.50
N ASN A 451 -25.98 -4.51 21.79
CA ASN A 451 -26.38 -3.87 23.04
C ASN A 451 -25.60 -4.28 24.32
N GLN A 452 -24.43 -4.90 24.21
CA GLN A 452 -23.62 -5.26 25.38
C GLN A 452 -22.65 -4.18 25.85
N PHE A 453 -22.31 -3.23 24.99
CA PHE A 453 -21.27 -2.22 25.25
C PHE A 453 -21.85 -0.89 25.72
N THR A 454 -21.04 -0.14 26.45
CA THR A 454 -21.38 1.14 27.07
C THR A 454 -20.40 2.24 26.66
N SER A 455 -20.71 3.49 26.99
CA SER A 455 -19.85 4.64 26.65
C SER A 455 -18.45 4.63 27.30
N GLY A 456 -18.21 3.74 28.27
CA GLY A 456 -16.89 3.55 28.90
C GLY A 456 -16.03 2.50 28.23
N ASP A 457 -16.57 1.80 27.22
CA ASP A 457 -15.87 0.70 26.56
C ASP A 457 -15.07 1.20 25.36
N ILE A 458 -13.86 0.64 25.22
CA ILE A 458 -13.00 0.83 24.04
C ILE A 458 -12.80 -0.54 23.40
N ILE A 459 -13.18 -0.64 22.13
CA ILE A 459 -13.30 -1.91 21.43
C ILE A 459 -12.36 -1.91 20.22
N LEU A 460 -11.32 -2.73 20.25
CA LEU A 460 -10.49 -2.99 19.08
C LEU A 460 -11.12 -4.11 18.24
N ILE A 461 -11.38 -3.85 16.96
CA ILE A 461 -11.87 -4.85 16.00
C ILE A 461 -10.83 -5.05 14.92
N LYS A 462 -10.30 -6.29 14.80
CA LYS A 462 -9.23 -6.60 13.85
C LYS A 462 -9.26 -8.05 13.39
N GLY A 463 -9.08 -8.28 12.09
CA GLY A 463 -8.96 -9.59 11.46
C GLY A 463 -8.45 -9.46 10.03
N SER A 464 -8.06 -10.56 9.41
CA SER A 464 -7.69 -10.56 7.99
C SER A 464 -8.89 -10.16 7.11
N HIS A 465 -8.61 -9.58 5.95
CA HIS A 465 -9.64 -9.06 5.04
C HIS A 465 -10.73 -10.10 4.72
N GLY A 466 -10.36 -11.35 4.50
CA GLY A 466 -11.29 -12.45 4.24
C GLY A 466 -12.23 -12.81 5.40
N MET A 467 -12.03 -12.25 6.61
CA MET A 467 -12.89 -12.47 7.76
C MET A 467 -14.10 -11.52 7.80
N HIS A 468 -14.12 -10.47 6.96
CA HIS A 468 -15.19 -9.48 6.90
C HIS A 468 -15.58 -8.89 8.26
N MET A 469 -14.55 -8.56 9.07
CA MET A 469 -14.75 -8.00 10.41
C MET A 469 -15.39 -6.60 10.40
N ASP A 470 -15.31 -5.89 9.27
CA ASP A 470 -15.98 -4.61 8.99
C ASP A 470 -17.51 -4.69 9.19
N GLN A 471 -18.11 -5.87 9.01
CA GLN A 471 -19.54 -6.10 9.29
C GLN A 471 -19.88 -5.90 10.77
N ILE A 472 -18.96 -6.23 11.69
CA ILE A 472 -19.16 -6.02 13.14
C ILE A 472 -19.18 -4.51 13.42
N VAL A 473 -18.23 -3.75 12.83
CA VAL A 473 -18.18 -2.29 12.96
C VAL A 473 -19.48 -1.67 12.45
N SER A 474 -19.88 -2.04 11.23
CA SER A 474 -21.11 -1.53 10.60
C SER A 474 -22.38 -1.85 11.39
N ALA A 475 -22.43 -3.00 12.09
CA ALA A 475 -23.56 -3.39 12.93
C ALA A 475 -23.63 -2.60 14.24
N MET A 476 -22.52 -2.05 14.71
CA MET A 476 -22.39 -1.32 15.97
C MET A 476 -22.38 0.21 15.78
N GLU A 477 -22.07 0.67 14.54
CA GLU A 477 -21.95 2.09 14.24
C GLU A 477 -23.28 2.83 14.40
N ARG A 478 -23.22 4.04 14.97
CA ARG A 478 -24.36 4.93 15.06
C ARG A 478 -24.76 5.35 13.66
N LYS A 479 -25.97 5.01 13.23
CA LYS A 479 -26.54 5.55 12.01
C LYS A 479 -26.73 7.04 12.19
N ASN A 480 -25.97 7.84 11.43
CA ASN A 480 -26.21 9.26 11.32
C ASN A 480 -27.53 9.42 10.56
N ASP A 481 -28.58 9.82 11.27
CA ASP A 481 -29.85 10.28 10.69
C ASP A 481 -29.67 11.64 10.01
#